data_13f2d58a865b483eb062c44e761a2dbe
#
_entry.id   13f2d58a865b483eb062c44e761a2dbe
#
_cell.length_a   1.000
_cell.length_b   1.000
_cell.length_c   1.000
_cell.angle_alpha   90.00
_cell.angle_beta   90.00
_cell.angle_gamma   90.00
#
_symmetry.space_group_name_H-M   'P 1'
#
loop_
_entity.id
_entity.type
_entity.pdbx_description
1 polymer ?
#
loop_
_entity_poly.entity_id
_entity_poly.type
_entity_poly.pdbx_seq_one_letter_code
_entity_poly.pdbx_strand_id
1 'polypeptide(L)'
;SYFHDAMVRGDTLWGGAIYNGEFSVVDVSDKANPVLLATHGTPNNFTHNSWISDDGNTVFTTDEVSGAFVTSYDVSDLNNIEELDRIQAWSVDTDVIPHNTHVAGDFLVTSYYRDGVSVVDASNPSNLIEVAYYDSSPNYEGAGFNGAWGTYPFLPSGNILVSDIENGLFVLEPKFTNASFIEGTVTDGFTEAPISNVSVQIVGSNNPSITTLSGFYQTGMADPGVYTLAISASGYSTQQISVNLQTGIILELNIQLVVSGCMDESACNYNPFALTDDGTCAELDECGECGGTGPNIGYDCDGNCIAESYTLVMMDSYGDGWQGNTITLNNMSFELANGYETTETFCYDPSYGCLDIVCDGGTWQSEVTWTIANEAGVLLTGGAPFVGELCDFATNETCQTLNFSAGWSMFSTYIQAESMNLSAVFSEMIAIDNLWIVKDYAGMAYLPEFNMDGIGYIENDEGYYVKTTNAQSLEICGDYMLPEENPISLNQGWGIFSYLRLEPANLMSVFDEFGDDVVIIKNSVGAAYLPDWGFNGIGDLEPGKGYQIKMSTSHTLQYLPNGEEY
;
A
#
# COMPACT_ATOMS: atom_id res chain seq x y z
N SER A 1 -33.71 36.63 -12.18
CA SER A 1 -32.93 35.75 -11.27
C SER A 1 -33.67 35.64 -9.95
N TYR A 2 -33.57 34.52 -9.27
CA TYR A 2 -34.04 34.33 -7.90
C TYR A 2 -32.90 34.71 -6.97
N PHE A 3 -33.06 35.74 -6.13
CA PHE A 3 -32.11 36.04 -5.07
C PHE A 3 -32.54 35.28 -3.82
N HIS A 4 -31.62 34.53 -3.24
CA HIS A 4 -31.84 33.82 -2.00
C HIS A 4 -31.72 34.77 -0.80
N ASP A 5 -30.65 35.55 -0.79
CA ASP A 5 -30.40 36.60 0.19
C ASP A 5 -29.92 37.87 -0.51
N ALA A 6 -30.09 39.02 0.14
CA ALA A 6 -29.66 40.29 -0.42
C ALA A 6 -29.43 41.35 0.66
N MET A 7 -28.48 42.21 0.44
CA MET A 7 -28.16 43.38 1.23
C MET A 7 -28.35 44.66 0.40
N VAL A 8 -28.85 45.69 0.98
CA VAL A 8 -29.01 47.02 0.33
C VAL A 8 -28.18 48.05 1.07
N ARG A 9 -27.34 48.75 0.32
CA ARG A 9 -26.63 49.93 0.82
C ARG A 9 -26.89 51.11 -0.11
N GLY A 10 -27.46 52.17 0.43
CA GLY A 10 -27.92 53.31 -0.39
C GLY A 10 -28.99 52.86 -1.37
N ASP A 11 -28.73 53.15 -2.67
CA ASP A 11 -29.62 52.77 -3.76
C ASP A 11 -29.11 51.54 -4.53
N THR A 12 -28.17 50.77 -3.96
CA THR A 12 -27.62 49.56 -4.57
C THR A 12 -27.96 48.32 -3.78
N LEU A 13 -28.51 47.33 -4.47
CA LEU A 13 -28.78 45.98 -3.92
C LEU A 13 -27.68 45.03 -4.38
N TRP A 14 -27.18 44.28 -3.42
CA TRP A 14 -26.20 43.18 -3.63
C TRP A 14 -26.95 41.89 -3.28
N GLY A 15 -27.13 41.01 -4.26
CA GLY A 15 -27.97 39.82 -4.08
C GLY A 15 -27.26 38.53 -4.50
N GLY A 16 -27.37 37.53 -3.66
CA GLY A 16 -26.92 36.17 -3.96
C GLY A 16 -27.95 35.44 -4.83
N ALA A 17 -27.62 35.17 -6.08
CA ALA A 17 -28.44 34.45 -7.02
C ALA A 17 -28.06 32.95 -7.01
N ILE A 18 -28.50 32.26 -5.95
CA ILE A 18 -28.02 30.93 -5.56
C ILE A 18 -28.06 29.88 -6.67
N TYR A 19 -29.13 29.84 -7.49
CA TYR A 19 -29.24 28.87 -8.59
C TYR A 19 -28.46 29.28 -9.84
N ASN A 20 -28.01 30.53 -9.92
CA ASN A 20 -27.16 31.01 -11.01
C ASN A 20 -25.69 30.87 -10.63
N GLY A 21 -25.34 30.70 -9.34
CA GLY A 21 -23.99 30.66 -8.82
C GLY A 21 -23.25 31.99 -8.98
N GLU A 22 -23.98 33.11 -8.83
CA GLU A 22 -23.43 34.45 -9.04
C GLU A 22 -23.99 35.44 -8.02
N PHE A 23 -23.25 36.46 -7.67
CA PHE A 23 -23.86 37.65 -7.06
C PHE A 23 -24.23 38.67 -8.13
N SER A 24 -25.26 39.47 -7.83
CA SER A 24 -25.77 40.48 -8.72
C SER A 24 -25.76 41.83 -8.04
N VAL A 25 -25.40 42.87 -8.80
CA VAL A 25 -25.44 44.29 -8.35
C VAL A 25 -26.54 44.98 -9.09
N VAL A 26 -27.50 45.55 -8.35
CA VAL A 26 -28.73 46.15 -8.92
C VAL A 26 -28.93 47.54 -8.40
N ASP A 27 -29.11 48.51 -9.28
CA ASP A 27 -29.60 49.85 -8.93
C ASP A 27 -31.10 49.76 -8.57
N VAL A 28 -31.43 50.14 -7.36
CA VAL A 28 -32.78 50.17 -6.83
C VAL A 28 -33.24 51.59 -6.46
N SER A 29 -32.58 52.61 -7.02
CA SER A 29 -32.96 54.02 -6.83
C SER A 29 -34.39 54.27 -7.28
N ASP A 30 -34.81 53.65 -8.40
CA ASP A 30 -36.20 53.52 -8.78
C ASP A 30 -36.69 52.08 -8.47
N LYS A 31 -37.33 51.89 -7.33
CA LYS A 31 -37.85 50.59 -6.88
C LYS A 31 -38.88 49.95 -7.82
N ALA A 32 -39.49 50.77 -8.70
CA ALA A 32 -40.43 50.27 -9.70
C ALA A 32 -39.75 49.75 -10.97
N ASN A 33 -38.51 50.18 -11.20
CA ASN A 33 -37.72 49.83 -12.39
C ASN A 33 -36.26 49.57 -11.99
N PRO A 34 -35.95 48.50 -11.25
CA PRO A 34 -34.59 48.18 -10.87
C PRO A 34 -33.74 47.88 -12.10
N VAL A 35 -32.47 48.28 -12.08
CA VAL A 35 -31.54 48.09 -13.19
C VAL A 35 -30.37 47.23 -12.76
N LEU A 36 -30.16 46.11 -13.46
CA LEU A 36 -28.97 45.26 -13.26
C LEU A 36 -27.73 46.01 -13.71
N LEU A 37 -26.76 46.19 -12.82
CA LEU A 37 -25.49 46.85 -13.08
C LEU A 37 -24.36 45.88 -13.44
N ALA A 38 -24.25 44.77 -12.68
CA ALA A 38 -23.25 43.73 -12.89
C ALA A 38 -23.69 42.40 -12.32
N THR A 39 -23.06 41.32 -12.79
CA THR A 39 -23.06 39.98 -12.18
C THR A 39 -21.66 39.41 -12.18
N HIS A 40 -21.33 38.59 -11.18
CA HIS A 40 -20.06 37.86 -11.11
C HIS A 40 -20.25 36.50 -10.51
N GLY A 41 -19.68 35.44 -11.11
CA GLY A 41 -19.74 34.07 -10.62
C GLY A 41 -18.92 33.86 -9.33
N THR A 42 -19.33 32.92 -8.50
CA THR A 42 -18.61 32.55 -7.28
C THR A 42 -17.93 31.19 -7.41
N PRO A 43 -16.93 30.86 -6.58
CA PRO A 43 -16.08 29.69 -6.78
C PRO A 43 -16.81 28.35 -6.80
N ASN A 44 -17.84 28.21 -5.95
CA ASN A 44 -18.61 26.95 -5.82
C ASN A 44 -19.97 27.01 -6.53
N ASN A 45 -20.27 28.10 -7.25
CA ASN A 45 -21.49 28.28 -8.05
C ASN A 45 -22.80 28.09 -7.25
N PHE A 46 -22.82 28.49 -5.99
CA PHE A 46 -24.01 28.39 -5.13
C PHE A 46 -24.13 29.60 -4.20
N THR A 47 -24.08 30.80 -4.77
CA THR A 47 -24.00 32.08 -4.05
C THR A 47 -25.23 32.31 -3.19
N HIS A 48 -25.07 32.07 -1.88
CA HIS A 48 -26.15 32.20 -0.90
C HIS A 48 -26.32 33.63 -0.43
N ASN A 49 -25.23 34.24 0.05
CA ASN A 49 -25.21 35.56 0.66
C ASN A 49 -24.16 36.44 0.00
N SER A 50 -24.42 37.75 0.02
CA SER A 50 -23.46 38.78 -0.40
C SER A 50 -23.58 40.01 0.51
N TRP A 51 -22.42 40.58 0.89
CA TRP A 51 -22.38 41.77 1.77
C TRP A 51 -21.24 42.70 1.32
N ILE A 52 -21.58 44.00 1.11
CA ILE A 52 -20.62 45.02 0.69
C ILE A 52 -19.89 45.63 1.89
N SER A 53 -18.62 45.95 1.74
CA SER A 53 -17.80 46.70 2.71
C SER A 53 -18.33 48.12 2.97
N ASP A 54 -17.93 48.71 4.10
CA ASP A 54 -18.39 50.05 4.47
C ASP A 54 -17.95 51.15 3.53
N ASP A 55 -16.80 51.00 2.87
CA ASP A 55 -16.28 51.89 1.86
C ASP A 55 -16.91 51.67 0.47
N GLY A 56 -17.61 50.58 0.26
CA GLY A 56 -18.30 50.24 -0.99
C GLY A 56 -17.41 49.63 -2.07
N ASN A 57 -16.17 49.25 -1.77
CA ASN A 57 -15.21 48.81 -2.76
C ASN A 57 -15.04 47.27 -2.80
N THR A 58 -15.44 46.56 -1.72
CA THR A 58 -15.27 45.13 -1.62
C THR A 58 -16.58 44.43 -1.30
N VAL A 59 -16.98 43.42 -2.07
CA VAL A 59 -18.09 42.52 -1.71
C VAL A 59 -17.55 41.17 -1.19
N PHE A 60 -18.20 40.65 -0.17
CA PHE A 60 -17.93 39.34 0.38
C PHE A 60 -19.14 38.43 0.13
N THR A 61 -18.87 37.20 -0.28
CA THR A 61 -19.91 36.21 -0.60
C THR A 61 -19.68 34.91 0.14
N THR A 62 -20.76 34.15 0.32
CA THR A 62 -20.70 32.74 0.74
C THR A 62 -21.40 31.88 -0.30
N ASP A 63 -20.80 30.72 -0.61
CA ASP A 63 -21.46 29.63 -1.33
C ASP A 63 -21.93 28.57 -0.32
N GLU A 64 -23.23 28.26 -0.24
CA GLU A 64 -23.80 27.35 0.77
C GLU A 64 -23.69 25.89 0.34
N VAL A 65 -22.47 25.40 0.17
CA VAL A 65 -22.14 24.02 -0.17
C VAL A 65 -20.93 23.52 0.63
N SER A 66 -20.79 22.21 0.73
CA SER A 66 -19.66 21.58 1.44
C SER A 66 -18.32 22.06 0.93
N GLY A 67 -17.43 22.44 1.86
CA GLY A 67 -16.07 22.88 1.58
C GLY A 67 -15.97 24.22 0.85
N ALA A 68 -17.04 25.01 0.82
CA ALA A 68 -17.03 26.33 0.20
C ALA A 68 -16.31 27.40 1.06
N PHE A 69 -16.18 28.58 0.49
CA PHE A 69 -15.41 29.69 1.03
C PHE A 69 -16.30 30.90 1.35
N VAL A 70 -15.79 31.75 2.24
CA VAL A 70 -16.07 33.19 2.20
C VAL A 70 -15.08 33.80 1.23
N THR A 71 -15.59 34.50 0.22
CA THR A 71 -14.76 35.04 -0.87
C THR A 71 -14.92 36.55 -0.95
N SER A 72 -13.81 37.28 -1.14
CA SER A 72 -13.76 38.74 -1.32
C SER A 72 -13.53 39.10 -2.77
N TYR A 73 -14.17 40.18 -3.22
CA TYR A 73 -14.04 40.72 -4.60
C TYR A 73 -13.88 42.22 -4.59
N ASP A 74 -12.95 42.72 -5.41
CA ASP A 74 -12.90 44.15 -5.76
C ASP A 74 -14.06 44.46 -6.69
N VAL A 75 -14.93 45.38 -6.25
CA VAL A 75 -16.09 45.87 -6.99
C VAL A 75 -16.02 47.38 -7.23
N SER A 76 -14.86 47.97 -7.04
CA SER A 76 -14.62 49.40 -7.29
C SER A 76 -14.85 49.79 -8.78
N ASP A 77 -14.65 48.83 -9.69
CA ASP A 77 -15.07 48.91 -11.09
C ASP A 77 -15.98 47.71 -11.43
N LEU A 78 -17.29 47.96 -11.51
CA LEU A 78 -18.26 46.89 -11.83
C LEU A 78 -18.10 46.28 -13.24
N ASN A 79 -17.28 46.88 -14.12
CA ASN A 79 -16.95 46.31 -15.44
C ASN A 79 -15.75 45.36 -15.36
N ASN A 80 -14.99 45.37 -14.26
CA ASN A 80 -13.81 44.54 -14.04
C ASN A 80 -13.77 44.09 -12.59
N ILE A 81 -14.70 43.21 -12.23
CA ILE A 81 -14.76 42.62 -10.89
C ILE A 81 -13.67 41.53 -10.79
N GLU A 82 -12.84 41.59 -9.76
CA GLU A 82 -11.74 40.67 -9.53
C GLU A 82 -11.86 39.99 -8.17
N GLU A 83 -11.65 38.69 -8.10
CA GLU A 83 -11.50 37.99 -6.84
C GLU A 83 -10.19 38.40 -6.18
N LEU A 84 -10.25 38.78 -4.90
CA LEU A 84 -9.10 39.21 -4.12
C LEU A 84 -8.53 38.06 -3.27
N ASP A 85 -9.38 37.36 -2.53
CA ASP A 85 -8.98 36.26 -1.65
C ASP A 85 -10.20 35.41 -1.27
N ARG A 86 -9.95 34.24 -0.69
CA ARG A 86 -10.96 33.34 -0.16
C ARG A 86 -10.47 32.60 1.08
N ILE A 87 -11.33 32.41 2.07
CA ILE A 87 -11.00 31.73 3.32
C ILE A 87 -12.10 30.73 3.71
N GLN A 88 -11.69 29.61 4.29
CA GLN A 88 -12.57 28.69 5.01
C GLN A 88 -12.43 28.88 6.52
N ALA A 89 -13.38 28.39 7.31
CA ALA A 89 -13.24 28.34 8.76
C ALA A 89 -12.03 27.48 9.16
N TRP A 90 -11.43 27.80 10.28
CA TRP A 90 -10.18 27.16 10.77
C TRP A 90 -10.40 25.74 11.30
N SER A 91 -11.56 25.18 11.20
CA SER A 91 -11.74 23.77 11.56
C SER A 91 -10.84 22.87 10.73
N VAL A 92 -10.48 21.73 11.30
CA VAL A 92 -9.69 20.69 10.62
C VAL A 92 -10.50 20.03 9.50
N ASP A 93 -11.80 20.29 9.45
CA ASP A 93 -12.75 19.69 8.52
C ASP A 93 -13.01 20.63 7.33
N THR A 94 -12.52 20.27 6.16
CA THR A 94 -12.67 21.04 4.92
C THR A 94 -14.06 20.95 4.29
N ASP A 95 -14.98 20.16 4.85
CA ASP A 95 -16.32 19.92 4.30
C ASP A 95 -17.40 20.81 4.92
N VAL A 96 -17.04 21.72 5.84
CA VAL A 96 -17.96 22.65 6.49
C VAL A 96 -18.60 23.61 5.50
N ILE A 97 -19.81 24.07 5.84
CA ILE A 97 -20.64 24.89 4.96
C ILE A 97 -20.76 26.31 5.51
N PRO A 98 -20.28 27.36 4.80
CA PRO A 98 -20.55 28.74 5.16
C PRO A 98 -22.02 29.08 4.82
N HIS A 99 -22.67 29.88 5.69
CA HIS A 99 -24.05 30.32 5.47
C HIS A 99 -24.09 31.82 5.20
N ASN A 100 -24.23 32.66 6.24
CA ASN A 100 -24.33 34.12 6.11
C ASN A 100 -23.08 34.80 6.65
N THR A 101 -22.48 35.67 5.83
CA THR A 101 -21.43 36.60 6.26
C THR A 101 -21.97 38.02 6.39
N HIS A 102 -21.50 38.75 7.41
CA HIS A 102 -21.84 40.14 7.68
C HIS A 102 -20.56 40.95 7.86
N VAL A 103 -20.49 42.11 7.25
CA VAL A 103 -19.39 43.07 7.47
C VAL A 103 -19.73 43.93 8.69
N ALA A 104 -18.86 43.94 9.69
CA ALA A 104 -18.94 44.75 10.91
C ALA A 104 -17.61 45.53 11.05
N GLY A 105 -17.54 46.72 10.42
CA GLY A 105 -16.28 47.45 10.27
C GLY A 105 -15.28 46.69 9.43
N ASP A 106 -14.08 46.43 9.99
CA ASP A 106 -13.02 45.66 9.30
C ASP A 106 -13.16 44.14 9.45
N PHE A 107 -14.24 43.65 10.03
CA PHE A 107 -14.41 42.23 10.33
C PHE A 107 -15.59 41.62 9.59
N LEU A 108 -15.41 40.37 9.16
CA LEU A 108 -16.49 39.49 8.71
C LEU A 108 -16.94 38.63 9.88
N VAL A 109 -18.23 38.53 10.11
CA VAL A 109 -18.82 37.62 11.09
C VAL A 109 -19.71 36.65 10.32
N THR A 110 -19.29 35.41 10.24
CA THR A 110 -19.90 34.39 9.39
C THR A 110 -20.44 33.24 10.22
N SER A 111 -21.70 32.84 9.97
CA SER A 111 -22.23 31.56 10.44
C SER A 111 -21.79 30.42 9.56
N TYR A 112 -21.20 29.36 10.15
CA TYR A 112 -20.62 28.22 9.47
C TYR A 112 -21.28 26.90 9.86
N TYR A 113 -22.60 26.90 10.02
CA TYR A 113 -23.35 25.72 10.46
C TYR A 113 -22.61 24.96 11.59
N ARG A 114 -22.05 23.81 11.31
CA ARG A 114 -21.44 22.91 12.31
C ARG A 114 -20.18 23.46 12.98
N ASP A 115 -19.47 24.37 12.31
CA ASP A 115 -18.32 25.06 12.89
C ASP A 115 -18.69 26.28 13.74
N GLY A 116 -20.00 26.59 13.84
CA GLY A 116 -20.47 27.71 14.65
C GLY A 116 -20.25 29.06 13.98
N VAL A 117 -19.42 29.92 14.56
CA VAL A 117 -19.17 31.29 14.10
C VAL A 117 -17.71 31.52 13.86
N SER A 118 -17.36 32.04 12.69
CA SER A 118 -16.03 32.52 12.35
C SER A 118 -16.00 34.05 12.30
N VAL A 119 -14.92 34.65 12.77
CA VAL A 119 -14.64 36.09 12.67
C VAL A 119 -13.33 36.26 11.92
N VAL A 120 -13.40 36.93 10.78
CA VAL A 120 -12.26 37.15 9.89
C VAL A 120 -11.90 38.63 9.85
N ASP A 121 -10.62 38.97 10.00
CA ASP A 121 -10.12 40.30 9.69
C ASP A 121 -10.06 40.47 8.18
N ALA A 122 -10.82 41.43 7.67
CA ALA A 122 -10.92 41.82 6.29
C ALA A 122 -10.42 43.25 6.05
N SER A 123 -9.65 43.83 7.00
CA SER A 123 -8.99 45.11 6.82
C SER A 123 -8.02 45.13 5.64
N ASN A 124 -7.49 43.93 5.29
CA ASN A 124 -6.82 43.65 4.02
C ASN A 124 -7.64 42.60 3.25
N PRO A 125 -8.56 42.99 2.36
CA PRO A 125 -9.44 42.06 1.66
C PRO A 125 -8.72 41.08 0.72
N SER A 126 -7.46 41.35 0.38
CA SER A 126 -6.62 40.44 -0.42
C SER A 126 -5.93 39.37 0.43
N ASN A 127 -6.01 39.45 1.76
CA ASN A 127 -5.35 38.53 2.67
C ASN A 127 -6.25 38.37 3.92
N LEU A 128 -7.26 37.52 3.81
CA LEU A 128 -8.26 37.27 4.84
C LEU A 128 -7.67 36.37 5.94
N ILE A 129 -7.75 36.81 7.20
CA ILE A 129 -7.23 36.05 8.35
C ILE A 129 -8.32 35.84 9.39
N GLU A 130 -8.62 34.59 9.73
CA GLU A 130 -9.51 34.27 10.85
C GLU A 130 -8.84 34.67 12.17
N VAL A 131 -9.54 35.51 12.96
CA VAL A 131 -9.03 36.06 14.22
C VAL A 131 -9.77 35.55 15.44
N ALA A 132 -10.94 34.98 15.27
CA ALA A 132 -11.68 34.30 16.33
C ALA A 132 -12.73 33.35 15.77
N TYR A 133 -13.08 32.35 16.55
CA TYR A 133 -14.20 31.45 16.27
C TYR A 133 -14.92 31.05 17.56
N TYR A 134 -16.16 30.58 17.44
CA TYR A 134 -16.91 29.99 18.53
C TYR A 134 -17.75 28.83 18.01
N ASP A 135 -17.42 27.62 18.44
CA ASP A 135 -18.19 26.42 18.11
C ASP A 135 -19.48 26.39 18.97
N SER A 136 -20.65 26.59 18.32
CA SER A 136 -21.95 26.51 18.97
C SER A 136 -22.55 25.09 18.96
N SER A 137 -21.95 24.18 18.23
CA SER A 137 -22.46 22.83 17.93
C SER A 137 -21.42 21.71 18.07
N PRO A 138 -20.72 21.59 19.20
CA PRO A 138 -19.56 20.70 19.35
C PRO A 138 -19.88 19.19 19.27
N ASN A 139 -21.13 18.84 19.04
CA ASN A 139 -21.56 17.46 18.83
C ASN A 139 -21.66 17.09 17.33
N TYR A 140 -21.41 18.04 16.45
CA TYR A 140 -21.46 17.84 14.98
C TYR A 140 -20.15 18.24 14.35
N GLU A 141 -19.73 17.47 13.37
CA GLU A 141 -18.51 17.71 12.59
C GLU A 141 -18.81 17.56 11.09
N GLY A 142 -18.01 18.17 10.24
CA GLY A 142 -18.05 18.04 8.80
C GLY A 142 -19.27 18.62 8.10
N ALA A 143 -19.56 18.11 6.91
CA ALA A 143 -20.66 18.56 6.09
C ALA A 143 -22.04 18.39 6.76
N GLY A 144 -22.88 19.41 6.67
CA GLY A 144 -24.27 19.35 7.13
C GLY A 144 -24.82 20.68 7.60
N PHE A 145 -26.15 20.73 7.78
CA PHE A 145 -26.93 21.93 8.06
C PHE A 145 -27.40 22.00 9.53
N ASN A 146 -26.62 21.46 10.46
CA ASN A 146 -26.80 21.63 11.91
C ASN A 146 -25.99 22.84 12.39
N GLY A 147 -26.30 23.37 13.58
CA GLY A 147 -25.49 24.39 14.23
C GLY A 147 -25.85 25.82 13.87
N ALA A 148 -24.86 26.69 13.71
CA ALA A 148 -25.05 28.12 13.52
C ALA A 148 -25.65 28.46 12.16
N TRP A 149 -26.90 28.86 12.14
CA TRP A 149 -27.62 29.27 10.93
C TRP A 149 -27.48 30.76 10.62
N GLY A 150 -27.39 31.63 11.67
CA GLY A 150 -27.26 33.07 11.45
C GLY A 150 -26.51 33.78 12.55
N THR A 151 -25.85 34.88 12.17
CA THR A 151 -25.17 35.81 13.08
C THR A 151 -25.74 37.20 12.95
N TYR A 152 -25.71 37.98 14.04
CA TYR A 152 -26.03 39.40 14.00
C TYR A 152 -25.02 40.19 14.83
N PRO A 153 -24.04 40.86 14.20
CA PRO A 153 -23.00 41.59 14.91
C PRO A 153 -23.28 43.07 15.16
N PHE A 154 -24.51 43.56 14.93
CA PHE A 154 -24.81 44.99 14.90
C PHE A 154 -25.49 45.49 16.19
N LEU A 155 -25.36 44.77 17.29
CA LEU A 155 -25.87 45.28 18.57
C LEU A 155 -25.06 46.48 19.08
N PRO A 156 -25.69 47.53 19.65
CA PRO A 156 -24.96 48.67 20.22
C PRO A 156 -24.01 48.31 21.36
N SER A 157 -24.17 47.14 21.96
CA SER A 157 -23.28 46.59 23.00
C SER A 157 -21.98 46.04 22.42
N GLY A 158 -21.91 45.83 21.11
CA GLY A 158 -20.82 45.10 20.44
C GLY A 158 -20.92 43.58 20.52
N ASN A 159 -21.93 43.05 21.23
CA ASN A 159 -22.13 41.60 21.28
C ASN A 159 -22.65 41.05 19.95
N ILE A 160 -22.28 39.82 19.66
CA ILE A 160 -22.74 39.05 18.49
C ILE A 160 -23.83 38.11 18.94
N LEU A 161 -25.00 38.15 18.27
CA LEU A 161 -26.04 37.14 18.44
C LEU A 161 -25.80 36.01 17.42
N VAL A 162 -25.95 34.77 17.87
CA VAL A 162 -25.85 33.58 17.01
C VAL A 162 -27.11 32.75 17.19
N SER A 163 -27.79 32.44 16.09
CA SER A 163 -28.92 31.49 16.09
C SER A 163 -28.39 30.13 15.65
N ASP A 164 -28.45 29.17 16.58
CA ASP A 164 -28.10 27.79 16.33
C ASP A 164 -29.37 26.94 16.21
N ILE A 165 -29.46 26.07 15.24
CA ILE A 165 -30.69 25.32 14.90
C ILE A 165 -31.11 24.42 16.07
N GLU A 166 -30.16 23.73 16.69
CA GLU A 166 -30.42 22.77 17.77
C GLU A 166 -30.31 23.41 19.16
N ASN A 167 -29.35 24.32 19.34
CA ASN A 167 -28.97 24.82 20.67
C ASN A 167 -29.57 26.20 21.00
N GLY A 168 -30.23 26.85 20.02
CA GLY A 168 -30.96 28.09 20.22
C GLY A 168 -30.09 29.35 20.09
N LEU A 169 -30.23 30.32 21.02
CA LEU A 169 -29.57 31.61 20.90
C LEU A 169 -28.34 31.71 21.80
N PHE A 170 -27.22 32.05 21.17
CA PHE A 170 -25.99 32.44 21.88
C PHE A 170 -25.81 33.96 21.81
N VAL A 171 -25.25 34.51 22.88
CA VAL A 171 -24.85 35.92 22.97
C VAL A 171 -23.36 35.94 23.28
N LEU A 172 -22.55 36.30 22.28
CA LEU A 172 -21.11 36.28 22.38
C LEU A 172 -20.53 37.68 22.60
N GLU A 173 -19.63 37.82 23.56
CA GLU A 173 -18.82 39.02 23.75
C GLU A 173 -17.52 38.86 22.94
N PRO A 174 -17.33 39.62 21.84
CA PRO A 174 -16.14 39.48 21.02
C PRO A 174 -14.87 39.94 21.75
N LYS A 175 -13.80 39.13 21.67
CA LYS A 175 -12.48 39.43 22.23
C LYS A 175 -11.40 39.15 21.20
N PHE A 176 -11.39 39.90 20.12
CA PHE A 176 -10.42 39.79 19.06
C PHE A 176 -9.84 41.15 18.70
N THR A 177 -8.68 41.12 18.01
CA THR A 177 -8.01 42.31 17.46
C THR A 177 -7.75 42.05 15.96
N ASN A 178 -7.30 43.11 15.28
CA ASN A 178 -6.82 42.91 13.91
C ASN A 178 -5.69 41.89 13.85
N ALA A 179 -5.65 41.16 12.75
CA ALA A 179 -4.62 40.19 12.46
C ALA A 179 -3.24 40.85 12.28
N SER A 180 -2.25 40.06 12.21
CA SER A 180 -0.86 40.42 11.90
C SER A 180 -0.49 39.83 10.55
N PHE A 181 -0.09 40.64 9.59
CA PHE A 181 0.08 40.27 8.20
C PHE A 181 1.57 40.20 7.80
N ILE A 182 1.85 39.38 6.82
CA ILE A 182 3.16 39.32 6.16
C ILE A 182 2.96 39.10 4.66
N GLU A 183 3.70 39.83 3.84
CA GLU A 183 3.71 39.71 2.39
C GLU A 183 5.10 39.96 1.81
N GLY A 184 5.32 39.60 0.57
CA GLY A 184 6.57 39.86 -0.14
C GLY A 184 6.69 39.03 -1.41
N THR A 185 7.89 39.03 -1.96
CA THR A 185 8.23 38.26 -3.15
C THR A 185 9.32 37.24 -2.86
N VAL A 186 9.23 36.07 -3.51
CA VAL A 186 10.28 35.06 -3.49
C VAL A 186 10.96 35.06 -4.84
N THR A 187 12.29 35.21 -4.82
CA THR A 187 13.15 35.28 -6.01
C THR A 187 14.27 34.25 -5.94
N ASP A 188 14.77 33.86 -7.10
CA ASP A 188 15.99 33.08 -7.24
C ASP A 188 17.21 33.94 -6.85
N GLY A 189 18.04 33.44 -5.96
CA GLY A 189 19.18 34.15 -5.39
C GLY A 189 20.32 34.42 -6.38
N PHE A 190 20.31 33.78 -7.55
CA PHE A 190 21.32 33.97 -8.58
C PHE A 190 20.81 34.84 -9.75
N THR A 191 19.61 34.53 -10.24
CA THR A 191 19.02 35.19 -11.42
C THR A 191 18.15 36.38 -11.07
N GLU A 192 17.76 36.52 -9.78
CA GLU A 192 16.79 37.50 -9.27
C GLU A 192 15.37 37.33 -9.87
N ALA A 193 15.15 36.28 -10.68
CA ALA A 193 13.84 35.99 -11.27
C ALA A 193 12.83 35.58 -10.18
N PRO A 194 11.54 35.98 -10.32
CA PRO A 194 10.51 35.53 -9.39
C PRO A 194 10.29 34.01 -9.49
N ILE A 195 10.04 33.37 -8.35
CA ILE A 195 9.75 31.94 -8.26
C ILE A 195 8.29 31.76 -7.93
N SER A 196 7.54 31.10 -8.80
CA SER A 196 6.15 30.67 -8.56
C SER A 196 6.07 29.31 -7.89
N ASN A 197 4.93 29.01 -7.29
CA ASN A 197 4.66 27.74 -6.59
C ASN A 197 5.59 27.45 -5.41
N VAL A 198 6.15 28.49 -4.79
CA VAL A 198 6.86 28.37 -3.51
C VAL A 198 5.84 28.29 -2.39
N SER A 199 5.96 27.30 -1.53
CA SER A 199 5.18 27.23 -0.29
C SER A 199 5.83 28.12 0.77
N VAL A 200 5.06 29.10 1.27
CA VAL A 200 5.44 30.01 2.36
C VAL A 200 4.44 29.82 3.50
N GLN A 201 4.86 29.22 4.59
CA GLN A 201 4.00 28.85 5.71
C GLN A 201 4.53 29.38 7.04
N ILE A 202 3.68 30.01 7.82
CA ILE A 202 3.97 30.26 9.24
C ILE A 202 3.80 28.94 9.98
N VAL A 203 4.84 28.46 10.66
CA VAL A 203 4.81 27.22 11.42
C VAL A 203 3.74 27.28 12.51
N GLY A 204 2.79 26.35 12.48
CA GLY A 204 1.62 26.33 13.33
C GLY A 204 0.37 26.95 12.72
N SER A 205 0.46 27.53 11.52
CA SER A 205 -0.68 27.94 10.69
C SER A 205 -1.15 26.78 9.82
N ASN A 206 -2.45 26.63 9.63
CA ASN A 206 -3.04 25.62 8.73
C ASN A 206 -3.14 26.11 7.28
N ASN A 207 -2.78 27.36 7.00
CA ASN A 207 -2.97 27.99 5.70
C ASN A 207 -1.61 28.42 5.08
N PRO A 208 -0.92 27.56 4.30
CA PRO A 208 0.26 27.94 3.56
C PRO A 208 -0.10 28.84 2.40
N SER A 209 0.67 29.91 2.19
CA SER A 209 0.60 30.72 0.97
C SER A 209 1.45 30.10 -0.13
N ILE A 210 0.94 30.12 -1.36
CA ILE A 210 1.69 29.67 -2.55
C ILE A 210 1.98 30.88 -3.41
N THR A 211 3.24 31.08 -3.77
CA THR A 211 3.62 32.24 -4.59
C THR A 211 2.96 32.24 -5.97
N THR A 212 2.53 33.42 -6.38
CA THR A 212 1.99 33.69 -7.73
C THR A 212 3.07 33.59 -8.81
N LEU A 213 2.71 33.82 -10.09
CA LEU A 213 3.67 33.91 -11.21
C LEU A 213 4.69 35.03 -11.04
N SER A 214 4.35 36.07 -10.29
CA SER A 214 5.26 37.17 -9.96
C SER A 214 6.12 36.89 -8.72
N GLY A 215 6.04 35.70 -8.15
CA GLY A 215 6.71 35.33 -6.91
C GLY A 215 6.08 35.92 -5.64
N PHE A 216 4.94 36.62 -5.75
CA PHE A 216 4.28 37.26 -4.62
C PHE A 216 3.59 36.23 -3.72
N TYR A 217 3.72 36.43 -2.40
CA TYR A 217 3.02 35.67 -1.36
C TYR A 217 2.43 36.63 -0.32
N GLN A 218 1.39 36.20 0.35
CA GLN A 218 0.79 36.89 1.49
C GLN A 218 0.18 35.85 2.45
N THR A 219 0.28 36.10 3.75
CA THR A 219 -0.29 35.28 4.82
C THR A 219 -0.32 36.09 6.11
N GLY A 220 -0.70 35.47 7.24
CA GLY A 220 -0.76 36.17 8.52
C GLY A 220 -1.13 35.26 9.67
N MET A 221 -1.27 35.84 10.85
CA MET A 221 -1.69 35.18 12.08
C MET A 221 -2.69 36.05 12.84
N ALA A 222 -3.63 35.42 13.54
CA ALA A 222 -4.58 36.11 14.41
C ALA A 222 -3.88 36.93 15.49
N ASP A 223 -2.87 36.36 16.13
CA ASP A 223 -2.17 36.98 17.24
C ASP A 223 -0.80 37.55 16.82
N PRO A 224 -0.38 38.68 17.38
CA PRO A 224 0.98 39.17 17.21
C PRO A 224 1.99 38.26 17.93
N GLY A 225 3.22 38.19 17.45
CA GLY A 225 4.25 37.37 18.09
C GLY A 225 5.46 37.07 17.21
N VAL A 226 6.37 36.29 17.78
CA VAL A 226 7.52 35.79 17.04
C VAL A 226 7.19 34.41 16.50
N TYR A 227 7.23 34.28 15.19
CA TYR A 227 6.91 33.06 14.45
C TYR A 227 8.08 32.61 13.59
N THR A 228 8.05 31.36 13.20
CA THR A 228 8.95 30.82 12.18
C THR A 228 8.20 30.72 10.85
N LEU A 229 8.72 31.37 9.83
CA LEU A 229 8.27 31.23 8.46
C LEU A 229 9.07 30.10 7.81
N ALA A 230 8.42 29.07 7.32
CA ALA A 230 9.00 27.97 6.58
C ALA A 230 8.77 28.17 5.08
N ILE A 231 9.82 28.11 4.28
CA ILE A 231 9.78 28.37 2.84
C ILE A 231 10.37 27.16 2.12
N SER A 232 9.65 26.62 1.15
CA SER A 232 10.10 25.47 0.37
C SER A 232 9.65 25.53 -1.10
N ALA A 233 10.55 25.14 -1.99
CA ALA A 233 10.30 25.00 -3.41
C ALA A 233 11.15 23.86 -3.99
N SER A 234 10.65 23.19 -5.03
CA SER A 234 11.40 22.13 -5.71
C SER A 234 12.67 22.71 -6.36
N GLY A 235 13.80 22.06 -6.14
CA GLY A 235 15.11 22.51 -6.67
C GLY A 235 15.79 23.63 -5.86
N TYR A 236 15.22 24.03 -4.72
CA TYR A 236 15.78 25.04 -3.84
C TYR A 236 15.96 24.51 -2.43
N SER A 237 16.94 25.08 -1.72
CA SER A 237 17.12 24.80 -0.29
C SER A 237 15.95 25.36 0.51
N THR A 238 15.38 24.53 1.39
CA THR A 238 14.37 25.01 2.35
C THR A 238 14.96 26.04 3.30
N GLN A 239 14.19 27.08 3.62
CA GLN A 239 14.60 28.11 4.57
C GLN A 239 13.61 28.21 5.73
N GLN A 240 14.12 28.61 6.88
CA GLN A 240 13.32 28.99 8.05
C GLN A 240 13.77 30.40 8.52
N ILE A 241 12.82 31.32 8.58
CA ILE A 241 13.08 32.72 8.93
C ILE A 241 12.23 33.06 10.16
N SER A 242 12.88 33.61 11.20
CA SER A 242 12.15 34.12 12.35
C SER A 242 11.61 35.51 12.04
N VAL A 243 10.31 35.71 12.20
CA VAL A 243 9.60 36.96 11.94
C VAL A 243 8.87 37.42 13.19
N ASN A 244 8.78 38.74 13.41
CA ASN A 244 8.03 39.32 14.52
C ASN A 244 6.82 40.08 13.96
N LEU A 245 5.64 39.48 14.03
CA LEU A 245 4.39 40.01 13.52
C LEU A 245 3.74 40.92 14.57
N GLN A 246 3.11 42.00 14.12
CA GLN A 246 2.46 43.00 14.97
C GLN A 246 1.02 43.22 14.50
N THR A 247 0.11 43.39 15.47
CA THR A 247 -1.33 43.64 15.24
C THR A 247 -1.57 44.77 14.24
N GLY A 248 -2.35 44.46 13.20
CA GLY A 248 -2.76 45.45 12.17
C GLY A 248 -1.63 45.97 11.27
N ILE A 249 -0.45 45.34 11.35
CA ILE A 249 0.72 45.76 10.56
C ILE A 249 1.03 44.69 9.51
N ILE A 250 1.28 45.12 8.28
CA ILE A 250 1.82 44.29 7.21
C ILE A 250 3.34 44.30 7.29
N LEU A 251 3.96 43.16 7.54
CA LEU A 251 5.40 42.97 7.45
C LEU A 251 5.80 42.64 6.01
N GLU A 252 6.48 43.57 5.34
CA GLU A 252 7.07 43.29 4.02
C GLU A 252 8.37 42.47 4.18
N LEU A 253 8.43 41.26 3.59
CA LEU A 253 9.60 40.40 3.62
C LEU A 253 9.84 39.75 2.25
N ASN A 254 10.85 40.25 1.54
CA ASN A 254 11.30 39.64 0.30
C ASN A 254 12.33 38.54 0.61
N ILE A 255 12.20 37.38 -0.04
CA ILE A 255 12.97 36.18 0.23
C ILE A 255 13.73 35.77 -1.02
N GLN A 256 14.99 35.41 -0.84
CA GLN A 256 15.80 34.83 -1.92
C GLN A 256 16.08 33.38 -1.61
N LEU A 257 15.72 32.47 -2.51
CA LEU A 257 16.03 31.04 -2.40
C LEU A 257 17.29 30.70 -3.17
N VAL A 258 18.08 29.80 -2.62
CA VAL A 258 19.32 29.31 -3.22
C VAL A 258 19.05 27.97 -3.88
N VAL A 259 19.48 27.82 -5.13
CA VAL A 259 19.38 26.56 -5.86
C VAL A 259 20.18 25.50 -5.12
N SER A 260 19.53 24.36 -4.83
CA SER A 260 20.18 23.16 -4.30
C SER A 260 20.31 22.11 -5.40
N GLY A 261 21.34 21.30 -5.30
CA GLY A 261 21.59 20.23 -6.26
C GLY A 261 23.00 19.66 -6.08
N CYS A 262 23.31 18.63 -6.86
CA CYS A 262 24.65 18.05 -6.84
C CYS A 262 25.72 19.07 -7.26
N MET A 263 26.75 19.27 -6.41
CA MET A 263 27.87 20.17 -6.66
C MET A 263 29.14 19.43 -7.13
N ASP A 264 29.11 18.12 -7.31
CA ASP A 264 30.23 17.33 -7.83
C ASP A 264 30.22 17.38 -9.36
N GLU A 265 31.24 18.03 -9.95
CA GLU A 265 31.40 18.15 -11.40
C GLU A 265 31.55 16.79 -12.11
N SER A 266 31.90 15.73 -11.40
CA SER A 266 32.01 14.38 -11.93
C SER A 266 30.70 13.62 -11.96
N ALA A 267 29.71 14.05 -11.20
CA ALA A 267 28.39 13.45 -11.14
C ALA A 267 27.58 13.69 -12.41
N CYS A 268 26.78 12.71 -12.82
CA CYS A 268 25.95 12.81 -14.03
C CYS A 268 24.80 13.82 -13.88
N ASN A 269 24.37 14.11 -12.65
CA ASN A 269 23.34 15.09 -12.31
C ASN A 269 23.93 16.38 -11.74
N TYR A 270 25.21 16.67 -12.07
CA TYR A 270 25.85 17.93 -11.68
C TYR A 270 25.02 19.14 -12.06
N ASN A 271 24.75 20.01 -11.09
CA ASN A 271 24.05 21.26 -11.32
C ASN A 271 25.02 22.46 -11.16
N PRO A 272 25.47 23.08 -12.25
CA PRO A 272 26.43 24.21 -12.19
C PRO A 272 25.85 25.46 -11.51
N PHE A 273 24.53 25.54 -11.28
CA PHE A 273 23.86 26.65 -10.62
C PHE A 273 23.58 26.37 -9.14
N ALA A 274 23.84 25.16 -8.64
CA ALA A 274 23.69 24.85 -7.25
C ALA A 274 24.71 25.63 -6.40
N LEU A 275 24.19 26.29 -5.37
CA LEU A 275 24.99 26.97 -4.37
C LEU A 275 25.04 26.20 -3.03
N THR A 276 24.24 25.16 -2.93
CA THR A 276 24.20 24.21 -1.82
C THR A 276 24.11 22.79 -2.35
N ASP A 277 24.96 21.92 -1.84
CA ASP A 277 24.87 20.49 -2.12
C ASP A 277 23.68 19.90 -1.37
N ASP A 278 22.80 19.18 -2.08
CA ASP A 278 21.63 18.51 -1.51
C ASP A 278 21.88 17.03 -1.23
N GLY A 279 23.10 16.54 -1.49
CA GLY A 279 23.48 15.15 -1.31
C GLY A 279 22.91 14.19 -2.35
N THR A 280 22.37 14.70 -3.46
CA THR A 280 21.76 13.88 -4.53
C THR A 280 22.73 13.50 -5.63
N CYS A 281 24.05 13.78 -5.48
CA CYS A 281 25.05 13.44 -6.47
C CYS A 281 24.97 11.95 -6.85
N ALA A 282 24.87 11.68 -8.13
CA ALA A 282 24.74 10.34 -8.68
C ALA A 282 25.77 10.08 -9.76
N GLU A 283 26.16 8.83 -9.90
CA GLU A 283 27.01 8.37 -11.00
C GLU A 283 26.14 7.75 -12.10
N LEU A 284 26.69 7.66 -13.30
CA LEU A 284 26.05 6.85 -14.34
C LEU A 284 26.18 5.38 -13.97
N ASP A 285 25.07 4.66 -14.10
CA ASP A 285 25.12 3.20 -14.04
C ASP A 285 25.75 2.62 -15.33
N GLU A 286 25.86 1.31 -15.40
CA GLU A 286 26.43 0.60 -16.57
C GLU A 286 25.60 0.74 -17.85
N CYS A 287 24.33 1.19 -17.74
CA CYS A 287 23.46 1.50 -18.87
C CYS A 287 23.54 2.97 -19.29
N GLY A 288 24.28 3.79 -18.55
CA GLY A 288 24.41 5.22 -18.79
C GLY A 288 23.24 6.03 -18.22
N GLU A 289 22.42 5.44 -17.34
CA GLU A 289 21.35 6.10 -16.62
C GLU A 289 21.92 6.76 -15.37
N CYS A 290 21.59 8.03 -15.16
CA CYS A 290 22.08 8.76 -14.00
C CYS A 290 21.38 8.34 -12.71
N GLY A 291 22.14 7.78 -11.76
CA GLY A 291 21.61 7.27 -10.51
C GLY A 291 20.80 5.98 -10.66
N GLY A 292 20.93 5.33 -11.82
CA GLY A 292 20.30 4.04 -12.08
C GLY A 292 20.95 2.92 -11.27
N THR A 293 20.30 1.79 -11.25
CA THR A 293 20.80 0.56 -10.58
C THR A 293 21.40 -0.44 -11.57
N GLY A 294 21.52 -0.06 -12.85
CA GLY A 294 21.84 -0.98 -13.93
C GLY A 294 20.65 -1.85 -14.35
N PRO A 295 20.84 -2.73 -15.33
CA PRO A 295 19.80 -3.65 -15.75
C PRO A 295 19.52 -4.69 -14.66
N ASN A 296 18.34 -5.28 -14.69
CA ASN A 296 18.04 -6.43 -13.84
C ASN A 296 19.02 -7.58 -14.13
N ILE A 297 19.33 -8.36 -13.10
CA ILE A 297 20.21 -9.54 -13.26
C ILE A 297 19.66 -10.45 -14.35
N GLY A 298 20.50 -10.74 -15.34
CA GLY A 298 20.12 -11.55 -16.51
C GLY A 298 19.63 -10.77 -17.72
N TYR A 299 19.56 -9.43 -17.64
CA TYR A 299 19.15 -8.56 -18.74
C TYR A 299 20.26 -7.60 -19.16
N ASP A 300 20.23 -7.18 -20.43
CA ASP A 300 21.01 -6.05 -20.90
C ASP A 300 20.30 -4.72 -20.68
N CYS A 301 20.96 -3.62 -21.02
CA CYS A 301 20.40 -2.28 -20.87
C CYS A 301 19.19 -1.98 -21.77
N ASP A 302 18.97 -2.76 -22.81
CA ASP A 302 17.80 -2.66 -23.68
C ASP A 302 16.64 -3.55 -23.20
N GLY A 303 16.84 -4.26 -22.06
CA GLY A 303 15.85 -5.17 -21.48
C GLY A 303 15.78 -6.53 -22.14
N ASN A 304 16.77 -6.89 -22.99
CA ASN A 304 16.83 -8.23 -23.56
C ASN A 304 17.44 -9.22 -22.57
N CYS A 305 16.94 -10.44 -22.60
CA CYS A 305 17.48 -11.55 -21.82
C CYS A 305 18.85 -11.94 -22.35
N ILE A 306 19.88 -11.91 -21.51
CA ILE A 306 21.26 -12.32 -21.82
C ILE A 306 21.72 -13.51 -20.96
N ALA A 307 20.89 -13.97 -20.05
CA ALA A 307 21.10 -15.13 -19.19
C ALA A 307 20.09 -16.25 -19.51
N GLU A 308 19.89 -17.19 -18.59
CA GLU A 308 18.87 -18.22 -18.75
C GLU A 308 17.46 -17.67 -18.54
N SER A 309 16.53 -18.22 -19.34
CA SER A 309 15.10 -17.85 -19.26
C SER A 309 14.34 -18.87 -18.44
N TYR A 310 13.54 -18.37 -17.51
CA TYR A 310 12.68 -19.13 -16.62
C TYR A 310 11.22 -18.78 -16.87
N THR A 311 10.35 -19.73 -16.58
CA THR A 311 8.89 -19.58 -16.67
C THR A 311 8.32 -19.47 -15.27
N LEU A 312 7.48 -18.43 -15.05
CA LEU A 312 6.65 -18.28 -13.87
C LEU A 312 5.20 -18.52 -14.26
N VAL A 313 4.61 -19.60 -13.77
CA VAL A 313 3.18 -19.90 -13.90
C VAL A 313 2.51 -19.42 -12.62
N MET A 314 1.53 -18.53 -12.75
CA MET A 314 0.73 -17.99 -11.65
C MET A 314 -0.69 -18.50 -11.79
N MET A 315 -1.24 -19.06 -10.72
CA MET A 315 -2.57 -19.69 -10.71
C MET A 315 -3.41 -19.14 -9.56
N ASP A 316 -4.70 -19.06 -9.82
CA ASP A 316 -5.75 -18.67 -8.88
C ASP A 316 -6.89 -19.69 -8.91
N SER A 317 -7.22 -20.27 -7.76
CA SER A 317 -8.20 -21.34 -7.68
C SER A 317 -9.66 -20.90 -7.86
N TYR A 318 -9.95 -19.61 -7.64
CA TYR A 318 -11.30 -19.05 -7.82
C TYR A 318 -11.50 -18.42 -9.21
N GLY A 319 -10.44 -17.87 -9.80
CA GLY A 319 -10.44 -17.38 -11.18
C GLY A 319 -10.77 -15.89 -11.33
N ASP A 320 -10.66 -15.11 -10.27
CA ASP A 320 -10.85 -13.65 -10.28
C ASP A 320 -9.53 -12.87 -10.06
N GLY A 321 -8.40 -13.58 -10.11
CA GLY A 321 -7.06 -13.05 -9.99
C GLY A 321 -6.57 -12.98 -8.54
N TRP A 322 -5.36 -12.46 -8.35
CA TRP A 322 -4.67 -12.50 -7.06
C TRP A 322 -5.03 -11.38 -6.08
N GLN A 323 -5.94 -10.47 -6.45
CA GLN A 323 -6.53 -9.42 -5.58
C GLN A 323 -5.53 -8.65 -4.72
N GLY A 324 -4.45 -8.20 -5.38
CA GLY A 324 -3.39 -7.43 -4.78
C GLY A 324 -2.26 -8.26 -4.17
N ASN A 325 -2.32 -9.60 -4.24
CA ASN A 325 -1.14 -10.41 -3.99
C ASN A 325 -0.17 -10.27 -5.17
N THR A 326 1.10 -10.16 -4.87
CA THR A 326 2.17 -10.10 -5.87
C THR A 326 3.26 -11.10 -5.52
N ILE A 327 3.91 -11.66 -6.52
CA ILE A 327 5.16 -12.38 -6.34
C ILE A 327 6.31 -11.49 -6.81
N THR A 328 7.28 -11.29 -5.94
CA THR A 328 8.49 -10.53 -6.22
C THR A 328 9.67 -11.48 -6.26
N LEU A 329 10.38 -11.46 -7.38
CA LEU A 329 11.59 -12.24 -7.66
C LEU A 329 12.77 -11.25 -7.70
N ASN A 330 13.54 -11.14 -6.61
CA ASN A 330 14.45 -10.02 -6.34
C ASN A 330 13.70 -8.67 -6.46
N ASN A 331 13.95 -7.91 -7.53
CA ASN A 331 13.31 -6.62 -7.82
C ASN A 331 12.27 -6.68 -8.96
N MET A 332 11.98 -7.86 -9.50
CA MET A 332 10.93 -8.08 -10.51
C MET A 332 9.63 -8.46 -9.80
N SER A 333 8.53 -7.78 -10.09
CA SER A 333 7.22 -8.03 -9.48
C SER A 333 6.21 -8.46 -10.52
N PHE A 334 5.43 -9.49 -10.20
CA PHE A 334 4.40 -10.07 -11.06
C PHE A 334 3.10 -10.24 -10.28
N GLU A 335 1.98 -10.18 -10.98
CA GLU A 335 0.65 -10.45 -10.44
C GLU A 335 -0.26 -11.12 -11.46
N LEU A 336 -1.19 -11.93 -11.00
CA LEU A 336 -2.31 -12.40 -11.82
C LEU A 336 -3.49 -11.43 -11.65
N ALA A 337 -3.63 -10.49 -12.58
CA ALA A 337 -4.65 -9.45 -12.49
C ALA A 337 -6.09 -9.99 -12.64
N ASN A 338 -6.27 -11.12 -13.36
CA ASN A 338 -7.59 -11.70 -13.64
C ASN A 338 -7.45 -13.12 -14.21
N GLY A 339 -8.42 -13.99 -13.94
CA GLY A 339 -8.46 -15.36 -14.50
C GLY A 339 -7.79 -16.40 -13.61
N TYR A 340 -7.84 -17.65 -14.06
CA TYR A 340 -7.36 -18.81 -13.31
C TYR A 340 -5.84 -19.02 -13.42
N GLU A 341 -5.22 -18.57 -14.51
CA GLU A 341 -3.81 -18.83 -14.80
C GLU A 341 -3.23 -17.77 -15.74
N THR A 342 -1.96 -17.43 -15.51
CA THR A 342 -1.11 -16.73 -16.49
C THR A 342 0.30 -17.23 -16.41
N THR A 343 1.04 -17.10 -17.51
CA THR A 343 2.45 -17.50 -17.61
C THR A 343 3.27 -16.30 -18.03
N GLU A 344 4.27 -16.00 -17.24
CA GLU A 344 5.27 -14.97 -17.52
C GLU A 344 6.65 -15.60 -17.66
N THR A 345 7.54 -14.94 -18.39
CA THR A 345 8.94 -15.35 -18.51
C THR A 345 9.83 -14.29 -17.89
N PHE A 346 10.85 -14.74 -17.19
CA PHE A 346 11.87 -13.87 -16.64
C PHE A 346 13.25 -14.46 -16.85
N CYS A 347 14.26 -13.60 -16.82
CA CYS A 347 15.65 -13.99 -16.98
C CYS A 347 16.40 -13.83 -15.66
N TYR A 348 17.27 -14.76 -15.37
CA TYR A 348 18.12 -14.71 -14.19
C TYR A 348 19.45 -15.40 -14.48
N ASP A 349 20.55 -14.86 -13.93
CA ASP A 349 21.87 -15.49 -13.99
C ASP A 349 22.21 -16.07 -12.61
N PRO A 350 22.19 -17.40 -12.46
CA PRO A 350 22.47 -18.07 -11.19
C PRO A 350 23.88 -17.81 -10.63
N SER A 351 24.80 -17.31 -11.44
CA SER A 351 26.15 -16.95 -10.98
C SER A 351 26.17 -15.79 -9.98
N TYR A 352 25.09 -15.00 -9.93
CA TYR A 352 24.91 -13.92 -8.96
C TYR A 352 24.35 -14.39 -7.60
N GLY A 353 24.01 -15.68 -7.46
CA GLY A 353 23.56 -16.26 -6.19
C GLY A 353 22.14 -16.81 -6.24
N CYS A 354 21.41 -16.73 -5.10
CA CYS A 354 20.04 -17.19 -4.99
C CYS A 354 19.06 -16.12 -5.48
N LEU A 355 17.94 -16.55 -6.03
CA LEU A 355 16.80 -15.70 -6.37
C LEU A 355 15.89 -15.55 -5.14
N ASP A 356 15.83 -14.37 -4.56
CA ASP A 356 14.90 -14.08 -3.47
C ASP A 356 13.45 -14.08 -3.97
N ILE A 357 12.55 -14.73 -3.22
CA ILE A 357 11.15 -14.90 -3.59
C ILE A 357 10.28 -14.45 -2.43
N VAL A 358 9.41 -13.48 -2.69
CA VAL A 358 8.37 -13.05 -1.75
C VAL A 358 7.04 -13.04 -2.47
N CYS A 359 6.05 -13.78 -1.94
CA CYS A 359 4.67 -13.74 -2.45
C CYS A 359 3.74 -13.35 -1.31
N ASP A 360 3.15 -12.14 -1.38
CA ASP A 360 2.32 -11.58 -0.30
C ASP A 360 1.54 -10.33 -0.78
N GLY A 361 0.81 -9.68 0.12
CA GLY A 361 0.30 -8.31 0.01
C GLY A 361 -1.20 -8.17 -0.19
N GLY A 362 -1.90 -9.16 -0.70
CA GLY A 362 -3.32 -9.09 -1.04
C GLY A 362 -4.27 -9.81 -0.07
N THR A 363 -5.49 -10.01 -0.53
CA THR A 363 -6.52 -10.82 0.14
C THR A 363 -6.63 -12.19 -0.52
N TRP A 364 -7.35 -13.14 0.12
CA TRP A 364 -7.61 -14.48 -0.42
C TRP A 364 -6.35 -15.28 -0.76
N GLN A 365 -5.32 -15.17 0.07
CA GLN A 365 -4.00 -15.79 -0.12
C GLN A 365 -4.05 -17.32 -0.31
N SER A 366 -5.07 -17.99 0.21
CA SER A 366 -5.27 -19.43 0.02
C SER A 366 -5.62 -19.85 -1.41
N GLU A 367 -5.95 -18.91 -2.28
CA GLU A 367 -6.28 -19.15 -3.68
C GLU A 367 -5.07 -18.99 -4.61
N VAL A 368 -3.99 -18.39 -4.07
CA VAL A 368 -2.75 -18.06 -4.79
C VAL A 368 -1.80 -19.22 -4.81
N THR A 369 -1.42 -19.68 -6.01
CA THR A 369 -0.33 -20.63 -6.22
C THR A 369 0.54 -20.21 -7.39
N TRP A 370 1.81 -20.62 -7.37
CA TRP A 370 2.75 -20.30 -8.44
C TRP A 370 3.81 -21.40 -8.59
N THR A 371 4.40 -21.45 -9.78
CA THR A 371 5.46 -22.40 -10.13
C THR A 371 6.53 -21.70 -10.93
N ILE A 372 7.79 -21.88 -10.56
CA ILE A 372 8.97 -21.47 -11.32
C ILE A 372 9.54 -22.72 -11.98
N ALA A 373 9.80 -22.65 -13.29
CA ALA A 373 10.32 -23.74 -14.09
C ALA A 373 11.38 -23.25 -15.10
N ASN A 374 12.23 -24.14 -15.57
CA ASN A 374 13.10 -23.96 -16.71
C ASN A 374 12.77 -24.99 -17.81
N GLU A 375 13.59 -25.07 -18.89
CA GLU A 375 13.40 -26.05 -19.97
C GLU A 375 13.46 -27.51 -19.50
N ALA A 376 14.13 -27.75 -18.37
CA ALA A 376 14.33 -29.08 -17.83
C ALA A 376 13.20 -29.50 -16.86
N GLY A 377 12.41 -28.56 -16.32
CA GLY A 377 11.24 -28.86 -15.47
C GLY A 377 10.98 -27.84 -14.38
N VAL A 378 10.18 -28.23 -13.39
CA VAL A 378 9.80 -27.40 -12.24
C VAL A 378 10.97 -27.30 -11.26
N LEU A 379 11.31 -26.06 -10.89
CA LEU A 379 12.35 -25.75 -9.92
C LEU A 379 11.78 -25.50 -8.51
N LEU A 380 10.65 -24.77 -8.44
CA LEU A 380 10.03 -24.44 -7.18
C LEU A 380 8.54 -24.16 -7.39
N THR A 381 7.71 -24.59 -6.42
CA THR A 381 6.29 -24.25 -6.31
C THR A 381 5.99 -23.63 -4.95
N GLY A 382 5.02 -22.72 -4.92
CA GLY A 382 4.59 -22.07 -3.69
C GLY A 382 3.22 -21.41 -3.81
N GLY A 383 2.82 -20.70 -2.77
CA GLY A 383 1.56 -19.95 -2.70
C GLY A 383 1.78 -18.62 -1.97
N ALA A 384 0.72 -18.03 -1.41
CA ALA A 384 0.82 -16.85 -0.55
C ALA A 384 0.25 -17.19 0.85
N PRO A 385 0.87 -16.66 1.95
CA PRO A 385 2.12 -15.91 1.95
C PRO A 385 3.36 -16.81 1.82
N PHE A 386 4.40 -16.34 1.11
CA PHE A 386 5.66 -17.05 0.95
C PHE A 386 6.84 -16.11 1.06
N VAL A 387 7.88 -16.51 1.77
CA VAL A 387 9.19 -15.86 1.80
C VAL A 387 10.26 -16.93 1.75
N GLY A 388 11.11 -16.91 0.75
CA GLY A 388 12.18 -17.90 0.56
C GLY A 388 13.12 -17.49 -0.57
N GLU A 389 13.99 -18.41 -0.94
CA GLU A 389 14.97 -18.22 -2.01
C GLU A 389 15.08 -19.48 -2.88
N LEU A 390 15.43 -19.32 -4.15
CA LEU A 390 15.77 -20.38 -5.08
C LEU A 390 17.27 -20.27 -5.39
N CYS A 391 18.06 -21.21 -4.90
CA CYS A 391 19.53 -21.22 -5.04
C CYS A 391 20.02 -22.25 -6.05
N ASP A 392 19.25 -23.30 -6.28
CA ASP A 392 19.62 -24.36 -7.22
C ASP A 392 18.80 -24.27 -8.50
N PHE A 393 19.44 -23.78 -9.54
CA PHE A 393 18.87 -23.64 -10.88
C PHE A 393 19.33 -24.77 -11.83
N ALA A 394 20.27 -25.61 -11.36
CA ALA A 394 20.95 -26.57 -12.23
C ALA A 394 20.34 -27.95 -12.17
N THR A 395 19.50 -28.24 -11.18
CA THR A 395 18.95 -29.58 -10.99
C THR A 395 17.43 -29.57 -11.01
N ASN A 396 16.85 -30.42 -11.84
CA ASN A 396 15.53 -31.01 -11.65
C ASN A 396 15.49 -31.92 -10.42
N GLU A 397 16.50 -31.87 -9.58
CA GLU A 397 16.63 -32.77 -8.45
C GLU A 397 15.86 -32.22 -7.26
N THR A 398 14.73 -32.84 -6.98
CA THR A 398 14.07 -32.72 -5.69
C THR A 398 14.85 -33.55 -4.69
N CYS A 399 15.18 -32.98 -3.52
CA CYS A 399 15.85 -33.75 -2.46
C CYS A 399 14.86 -34.17 -1.37
N GLN A 400 14.96 -35.41 -0.95
CA GLN A 400 14.21 -35.97 0.17
C GLN A 400 15.14 -36.27 1.34
N THR A 401 14.84 -35.73 2.51
CA THR A 401 15.56 -36.07 3.74
C THR A 401 14.85 -37.19 4.50
N LEU A 402 15.51 -38.34 4.61
CA LEU A 402 15.08 -39.48 5.42
C LEU A 402 15.74 -39.45 6.79
N ASN A 403 14.97 -39.47 7.85
CA ASN A 403 15.48 -39.44 9.23
C ASN A 403 15.37 -40.81 9.87
N PHE A 404 16.52 -41.42 10.23
CA PHE A 404 16.62 -42.69 10.87
C PHE A 404 16.94 -42.55 12.37
N SER A 405 16.23 -43.31 13.21
CA SER A 405 16.59 -43.46 14.63
C SER A 405 17.62 -44.59 14.77
N ALA A 406 18.43 -44.55 15.82
CA ALA A 406 19.29 -45.71 16.15
C ALA A 406 18.43 -47.00 16.30
N GLY A 407 18.85 -48.08 15.65
CA GLY A 407 18.09 -49.32 15.59
C GLY A 407 17.35 -49.49 14.26
N TRP A 408 16.18 -50.16 14.34
CA TRP A 408 15.39 -50.43 13.13
C TRP A 408 14.43 -49.29 12.79
N SER A 409 14.42 -48.94 11.50
CA SER A 409 13.44 -48.04 10.87
C SER A 409 12.86 -48.68 9.60
N MET A 410 11.73 -48.22 9.13
CA MET A 410 11.24 -48.46 7.75
C MET A 410 11.21 -47.15 6.99
N PHE A 411 11.61 -47.18 5.73
CA PHE A 411 11.62 -46.04 4.86
C PHE A 411 11.10 -46.37 3.48
N SER A 412 10.73 -45.35 2.74
CA SER A 412 10.49 -45.38 1.32
C SER A 412 10.99 -44.04 0.72
N THR A 413 11.17 -43.99 -0.57
CA THR A 413 11.55 -42.74 -1.25
C THR A 413 10.60 -42.44 -2.40
N TYR A 414 10.25 -41.17 -2.51
CA TYR A 414 9.53 -40.61 -3.65
C TYR A 414 10.47 -39.97 -4.66
N ILE A 415 11.79 -40.16 -4.48
CA ILE A 415 12.82 -39.60 -5.37
C ILE A 415 13.45 -40.74 -6.16
N GLN A 416 13.58 -40.54 -7.47
CA GLN A 416 14.38 -41.35 -8.38
C GLN A 416 15.73 -40.69 -8.59
N ALA A 417 16.72 -41.09 -7.83
CA ALA A 417 18.09 -40.59 -8.01
C ALA A 417 18.75 -41.15 -9.27
N GLU A 418 19.81 -40.51 -9.75
CA GLU A 418 20.62 -40.98 -10.89
C GLU A 418 21.08 -42.42 -10.67
N SER A 419 21.43 -42.78 -9.44
CA SER A 419 21.73 -44.14 -9.03
C SER A 419 20.94 -44.55 -7.78
N MET A 420 20.04 -45.50 -7.95
CA MET A 420 19.29 -46.13 -6.84
C MET A 420 19.99 -47.33 -6.24
N ASN A 421 21.27 -47.59 -6.61
CA ASN A 421 22.06 -48.66 -6.00
C ASN A 421 22.29 -48.39 -4.49
N LEU A 422 22.06 -49.37 -3.65
CA LEU A 422 22.17 -49.23 -2.19
C LEU A 422 23.52 -48.75 -1.71
N SER A 423 24.61 -49.14 -2.36
CA SER A 423 25.96 -48.69 -2.01
C SER A 423 26.19 -47.20 -2.36
N ALA A 424 25.51 -46.68 -3.37
CA ALA A 424 25.59 -45.28 -3.76
C ALA A 424 24.71 -44.42 -2.83
N VAL A 425 23.44 -44.80 -2.68
CA VAL A 425 22.48 -44.06 -1.84
C VAL A 425 22.94 -43.97 -0.38
N PHE A 426 23.45 -45.03 0.19
CA PHE A 426 23.91 -45.09 1.58
C PHE A 426 25.41 -44.83 1.77
N SER A 427 26.13 -44.31 0.74
CA SER A 427 27.57 -44.17 0.75
C SER A 427 28.10 -43.39 1.97
N GLU A 428 27.47 -42.30 2.37
CA GLU A 428 27.86 -41.49 3.53
C GLU A 428 27.70 -42.26 4.84
N MET A 429 26.60 -43.02 4.99
CA MET A 429 26.34 -43.81 6.19
C MET A 429 27.29 -45.02 6.28
N ILE A 430 27.69 -45.59 5.12
CA ILE A 430 28.66 -46.67 5.04
C ILE A 430 30.04 -46.15 5.42
N ALA A 431 30.45 -44.98 4.93
CA ALA A 431 31.74 -44.39 5.19
C ALA A 431 32.06 -44.14 6.68
N ILE A 432 31.02 -44.00 7.50
CA ILE A 432 31.14 -43.79 8.96
C ILE A 432 30.68 -45.01 9.80
N ASP A 433 30.57 -46.19 9.19
CA ASP A 433 30.12 -47.44 9.83
C ASP A 433 28.76 -47.33 10.57
N ASN A 434 27.86 -46.50 10.07
CA ASN A 434 26.55 -46.29 10.69
C ASN A 434 25.43 -47.16 10.12
N LEU A 435 25.58 -47.65 8.87
CA LEU A 435 24.64 -48.57 8.23
C LEU A 435 24.99 -50.03 8.56
N TRP A 436 24.10 -50.72 9.25
CA TRP A 436 24.29 -52.13 9.54
C TRP A 436 23.69 -53.03 8.47
N ILE A 437 22.42 -52.80 8.08
CA ILE A 437 21.72 -53.65 7.12
C ILE A 437 20.52 -52.90 6.52
N VAL A 438 20.23 -53.15 5.24
CA VAL A 438 18.95 -52.86 4.60
C VAL A 438 18.28 -54.19 4.23
N LYS A 439 16.95 -54.29 4.36
CA LYS A 439 16.15 -55.44 3.96
C LYS A 439 14.89 -55.04 3.20
N ASP A 440 14.57 -55.82 2.15
CA ASP A 440 13.27 -55.79 1.49
C ASP A 440 12.19 -56.62 2.23
N TYR A 441 10.99 -56.65 1.65
CA TYR A 441 9.87 -57.42 2.19
C TYR A 441 10.05 -58.96 2.03
N ALA A 442 10.83 -59.41 1.02
CA ALA A 442 11.09 -60.81 0.73
C ALA A 442 12.21 -61.40 1.62
N GLY A 443 12.90 -60.53 2.37
CA GLY A 443 13.99 -60.88 3.27
C GLY A 443 15.37 -60.87 2.64
N MET A 444 15.51 -60.38 1.42
CA MET A 444 16.82 -60.12 0.82
C MET A 444 17.49 -58.99 1.61
N ALA A 445 18.81 -58.94 1.64
CA ALA A 445 19.52 -58.01 2.48
C ALA A 445 20.75 -57.42 1.79
N TYR A 446 21.01 -56.14 2.08
CA TYR A 446 22.27 -55.46 1.85
C TYR A 446 23.03 -55.34 3.18
N LEU A 447 24.24 -55.91 3.21
CA LEU A 447 25.11 -55.93 4.38
C LEU A 447 26.50 -55.34 3.96
N PRO A 448 26.71 -54.03 4.18
CA PRO A 448 27.93 -53.35 3.71
C PRO A 448 29.19 -53.95 4.35
N GLU A 449 29.18 -54.30 5.63
CA GLU A 449 30.31 -54.91 6.34
C GLU A 449 30.82 -56.17 5.65
N PHE A 450 29.92 -56.95 5.03
CA PHE A 450 30.26 -58.24 4.36
C PHE A 450 30.32 -58.09 2.84
N ASN A 451 30.20 -56.87 2.28
CA ASN A 451 30.10 -56.61 0.84
C ASN A 451 29.08 -57.53 0.16
N MET A 452 27.96 -57.77 0.83
CA MET A 452 26.86 -58.63 0.36
C MET A 452 25.68 -57.77 -0.03
N ASP A 453 25.26 -57.81 -1.28
CA ASP A 453 24.11 -57.14 -1.82
C ASP A 453 23.17 -58.18 -2.47
N GLY A 454 22.04 -58.45 -1.79
CA GLY A 454 21.00 -59.31 -2.30
C GLY A 454 19.79 -58.52 -2.84
N ILE A 455 19.75 -57.17 -2.67
CA ILE A 455 18.65 -56.32 -3.09
C ILE A 455 19.00 -55.64 -4.42
N GLY A 456 20.20 -55.03 -4.52
CA GLY A 456 20.71 -54.31 -5.68
C GLY A 456 20.30 -52.83 -5.72
N TYR A 457 19.02 -52.56 -5.97
CA TYR A 457 18.51 -51.20 -6.18
C TYR A 457 17.31 -50.94 -5.26
N ILE A 458 17.09 -49.69 -4.90
CA ILE A 458 15.86 -49.23 -4.24
C ILE A 458 14.82 -48.98 -5.32
N GLU A 459 13.63 -49.57 -5.17
CA GLU A 459 12.48 -49.33 -6.03
C GLU A 459 11.54 -48.35 -5.35
N ASN A 460 10.99 -47.36 -6.09
CA ASN A 460 10.14 -46.32 -5.52
C ASN A 460 8.74 -46.80 -5.10
N ASP A 461 8.27 -47.92 -5.62
CA ASP A 461 6.99 -48.53 -5.26
C ASP A 461 7.08 -49.42 -4.02
N GLU A 462 8.28 -49.68 -3.51
CA GLU A 462 8.52 -50.51 -2.33
C GLU A 462 9.05 -49.71 -1.13
N GLY A 463 8.85 -50.27 0.07
CA GLY A 463 9.48 -49.83 1.31
C GLY A 463 10.52 -50.82 1.80
N TYR A 464 11.44 -50.35 2.61
CA TYR A 464 12.58 -51.13 3.10
C TYR A 464 12.74 -50.98 4.61
N TYR A 465 13.23 -52.03 5.26
CA TYR A 465 13.80 -51.96 6.60
C TYR A 465 15.25 -51.49 6.53
N VAL A 466 15.62 -50.60 7.42
CA VAL A 466 17.01 -50.16 7.61
C VAL A 466 17.37 -50.26 9.10
N LYS A 467 18.59 -50.69 9.41
CA LYS A 467 19.13 -50.64 10.75
C LYS A 467 20.39 -49.81 10.80
N THR A 468 20.39 -48.84 11.68
CA THR A 468 21.53 -47.94 11.89
C THR A 468 22.06 -48.06 13.31
N THR A 469 23.36 -47.77 13.49
CA THR A 469 24.01 -47.79 14.81
C THR A 469 23.60 -46.56 15.63
N ASN A 470 23.59 -45.38 14.97
CA ASN A 470 23.20 -44.08 15.55
C ASN A 470 22.09 -43.43 14.73
N ALA A 471 21.38 -42.48 15.33
CA ALA A 471 20.43 -41.65 14.60
C ALA A 471 21.19 -40.79 13.54
N GLN A 472 20.65 -40.74 12.32
CA GLN A 472 21.24 -39.98 11.19
C GLN A 472 20.19 -39.65 10.14
N SER A 473 20.37 -38.53 9.46
CA SER A 473 19.64 -38.17 8.26
C SER A 473 20.38 -38.64 7.01
N LEU A 474 19.63 -39.06 6.01
CA LEU A 474 20.09 -39.40 4.66
C LEU A 474 19.32 -38.50 3.69
N GLU A 475 20.04 -37.84 2.78
CA GLU A 475 19.43 -37.05 1.71
C GLU A 475 19.53 -37.83 0.40
N ILE A 476 18.42 -37.89 -0.34
CA ILE A 476 18.32 -38.51 -1.66
C ILE A 476 17.80 -37.43 -2.60
N CYS A 477 18.57 -37.08 -3.63
CA CYS A 477 18.21 -36.07 -4.63
C CYS A 477 18.03 -36.73 -6.01
N GLY A 478 17.07 -36.25 -6.77
CA GLY A 478 16.73 -36.76 -8.09
C GLY A 478 15.35 -36.34 -8.57
N ASP A 479 14.81 -37.07 -9.53
CA ASP A 479 13.48 -36.78 -10.07
C ASP A 479 12.39 -37.16 -9.08
N TYR A 480 11.42 -36.27 -8.87
CA TYR A 480 10.25 -36.56 -8.02
C TYR A 480 9.27 -37.48 -8.74
N MET A 481 8.90 -38.58 -8.07
CA MET A 481 7.93 -39.57 -8.56
C MET A 481 6.51 -39.09 -8.25
N LEU A 482 5.81 -38.54 -9.25
CA LEU A 482 4.44 -38.06 -9.12
C LEU A 482 3.50 -39.19 -8.62
N PRO A 483 2.81 -39.01 -7.48
CA PRO A 483 2.03 -40.08 -6.86
C PRO A 483 0.87 -40.58 -7.74
N GLU A 484 0.27 -39.69 -8.55
CA GLU A 484 -0.81 -39.99 -9.50
C GLU A 484 -0.35 -40.74 -10.77
N GLU A 485 0.96 -40.72 -11.07
CA GLU A 485 1.51 -41.39 -12.26
C GLU A 485 2.24 -42.70 -11.93
N ASN A 486 2.52 -42.94 -10.64
CA ASN A 486 3.30 -44.06 -10.18
C ASN A 486 2.48 -45.01 -9.26
N PRO A 487 1.68 -45.90 -9.84
CA PRO A 487 0.85 -46.84 -9.08
C PRO A 487 1.69 -47.87 -8.36
N ILE A 488 1.30 -48.22 -7.11
CA ILE A 488 1.98 -49.17 -6.25
C ILE A 488 1.28 -50.52 -6.28
N SER A 489 2.03 -51.59 -6.53
CA SER A 489 1.52 -52.97 -6.52
C SER A 489 1.43 -53.52 -5.10
N LEU A 490 0.21 -53.74 -4.60
CA LEU A 490 -0.06 -54.43 -3.33
C LEU A 490 -0.36 -55.89 -3.58
N ASN A 491 0.66 -56.76 -3.44
CA ASN A 491 0.51 -58.18 -3.71
C ASN A 491 -0.17 -58.93 -2.56
N GLN A 492 -0.89 -60.04 -2.90
CA GLN A 492 -1.44 -60.94 -1.89
C GLN A 492 -0.34 -61.45 -0.95
N GLY A 493 -0.58 -61.41 0.36
CA GLY A 493 0.39 -61.78 1.38
C GLY A 493 1.05 -60.57 2.03
N TRP A 494 2.29 -60.69 2.47
CA TRP A 494 3.03 -59.62 3.11
C TRP A 494 3.85 -58.84 2.09
N GLY A 495 3.87 -57.51 2.23
CA GLY A 495 4.69 -56.56 1.48
C GLY A 495 5.09 -55.38 2.35
N ILE A 496 5.94 -54.52 1.81
CA ILE A 496 6.22 -53.19 2.37
C ILE A 496 6.01 -52.20 1.21
N PHE A 497 5.07 -51.29 1.35
CA PHE A 497 4.76 -50.30 0.32
C PHE A 497 5.36 -48.95 0.67
N SER A 498 5.60 -48.17 -0.37
CA SER A 498 6.10 -46.78 -0.29
C SER A 498 4.97 -45.77 -0.14
N TYR A 499 5.31 -44.57 0.34
CA TYR A 499 4.43 -43.42 0.35
C TYR A 499 5.05 -42.28 -0.51
N LEU A 500 4.38 -41.97 -1.64
CA LEU A 500 4.94 -41.10 -2.69
C LEU A 500 4.54 -39.63 -2.58
N ARG A 501 3.57 -39.29 -1.72
CA ARG A 501 3.13 -37.90 -1.55
C ARG A 501 4.07 -37.10 -0.67
N LEU A 502 4.10 -35.77 -0.91
CA LEU A 502 4.88 -34.82 -0.10
C LEU A 502 4.16 -34.46 1.21
N GLU A 503 2.84 -34.68 1.29
CA GLU A 503 1.99 -34.34 2.42
C GLU A 503 1.47 -35.60 3.11
N PRO A 504 1.25 -35.60 4.44
CA PRO A 504 0.60 -36.71 5.13
C PRO A 504 -0.83 -36.93 4.63
N ALA A 505 -1.29 -38.16 4.59
CA ALA A 505 -2.67 -38.49 4.26
C ALA A 505 -3.25 -39.48 5.25
N ASN A 506 -4.54 -39.36 5.59
CA ASN A 506 -5.21 -40.26 6.51
C ASN A 506 -5.22 -41.69 5.96
N LEU A 507 -4.60 -42.61 6.71
CA LEU A 507 -4.43 -43.99 6.28
C LEU A 507 -5.77 -44.67 5.97
N MET A 508 -6.80 -44.41 6.75
CA MET A 508 -8.12 -45.04 6.55
C MET A 508 -8.75 -44.55 5.24
N SER A 509 -8.61 -43.28 4.92
CA SER A 509 -9.11 -42.71 3.66
C SER A 509 -8.37 -43.26 2.44
N VAL A 510 -7.03 -43.35 2.51
CA VAL A 510 -6.20 -43.93 1.44
C VAL A 510 -6.57 -45.36 1.11
N PHE A 511 -6.94 -46.16 2.12
CA PHE A 511 -7.24 -47.59 1.97
C PHE A 511 -8.75 -47.93 2.00
N ASP A 512 -9.64 -46.92 1.97
CA ASP A 512 -11.09 -47.10 2.04
C ASP A 512 -11.63 -47.97 0.90
N GLU A 513 -11.09 -47.81 -0.29
CA GLU A 513 -11.53 -48.59 -1.47
C GLU A 513 -11.18 -50.09 -1.42
N PHE A 514 -10.21 -50.49 -0.60
CA PHE A 514 -9.76 -51.87 -0.53
C PHE A 514 -10.49 -52.68 0.53
N GLY A 515 -11.25 -52.04 1.43
CA GLY A 515 -12.12 -52.65 2.41
C GLY A 515 -11.48 -53.81 3.20
N ASP A 516 -12.16 -54.95 3.23
CA ASP A 516 -11.73 -56.16 3.95
C ASP A 516 -10.52 -56.87 3.32
N ASP A 517 -10.02 -56.43 2.18
CA ASP A 517 -8.84 -57.01 1.54
C ASP A 517 -7.54 -56.56 2.22
N VAL A 518 -7.56 -55.50 3.02
CA VAL A 518 -6.47 -55.11 3.90
C VAL A 518 -6.58 -55.88 5.22
N VAL A 519 -5.70 -56.83 5.48
CA VAL A 519 -5.70 -57.59 6.74
C VAL A 519 -5.08 -56.80 7.89
N ILE A 520 -3.96 -56.13 7.65
CA ILE A 520 -3.25 -55.30 8.64
C ILE A 520 -2.20 -54.44 7.95
N ILE A 521 -2.02 -53.20 8.44
CA ILE A 521 -0.86 -52.33 8.10
C ILE A 521 -0.10 -52.04 9.40
N LYS A 522 1.24 -51.95 9.31
CA LYS A 522 2.13 -51.63 10.44
C LYS A 522 3.17 -50.62 10.07
N ASN A 523 3.51 -49.72 10.99
CA ASN A 523 4.66 -48.85 10.89
C ASN A 523 5.90 -49.41 11.60
N SER A 524 7.03 -48.74 11.51
CA SER A 524 8.34 -49.14 12.06
C SER A 524 8.36 -49.30 13.59
N VAL A 525 7.47 -48.63 14.32
CA VAL A 525 7.37 -48.72 15.80
C VAL A 525 6.35 -49.76 16.27
N GLY A 526 5.71 -50.47 15.35
CA GLY A 526 4.76 -51.56 15.64
C GLY A 526 3.33 -51.08 15.87
N ALA A 527 3.01 -49.82 15.64
CA ALA A 527 1.61 -49.39 15.60
C ALA A 527 0.92 -50.00 14.38
N ALA A 528 -0.37 -50.34 14.51
CA ALA A 528 -1.09 -51.07 13.48
C ALA A 528 -2.43 -50.43 13.12
N TYR A 529 -2.82 -50.61 11.85
CA TYR A 529 -4.17 -50.45 11.36
C TYR A 529 -4.82 -51.82 11.17
N LEU A 530 -5.97 -52.00 11.75
CA LEU A 530 -6.75 -53.24 11.73
C LEU A 530 -8.17 -52.92 11.25
N PRO A 531 -8.44 -53.05 9.92
CA PRO A 531 -9.73 -52.68 9.33
C PRO A 531 -10.90 -53.39 9.97
N ASP A 532 -10.82 -54.71 10.16
CA ASP A 532 -11.88 -55.52 10.79
C ASP A 532 -12.37 -55.01 12.14
N TRP A 533 -11.53 -54.24 12.84
CA TRP A 533 -11.84 -53.68 14.15
C TRP A 533 -12.02 -52.17 14.14
N GLY A 534 -11.94 -51.52 12.96
CA GLY A 534 -11.98 -50.08 12.82
C GLY A 534 -10.91 -49.33 13.62
N PHE A 535 -9.78 -50.02 13.87
CA PHE A 535 -8.72 -49.51 14.72
C PHE A 535 -7.54 -48.97 13.86
N ASN A 536 -7.26 -47.70 13.98
CA ASN A 536 -6.09 -47.03 13.37
C ASN A 536 -5.16 -46.49 14.48
N GLY A 537 -4.12 -47.26 14.82
CA GLY A 537 -3.07 -46.81 15.73
C GLY A 537 -1.89 -46.13 15.04
N ILE A 538 -1.87 -46.10 13.70
CA ILE A 538 -0.82 -45.45 12.90
C ILE A 538 -1.13 -43.93 12.74
N GLY A 539 -2.41 -43.60 12.49
CA GLY A 539 -2.84 -42.24 12.13
C GLY A 539 -2.73 -42.02 10.63
N ASP A 540 -1.90 -41.05 10.24
CA ASP A 540 -1.66 -40.71 8.87
C ASP A 540 -0.42 -41.42 8.29
N LEU A 541 -0.42 -41.61 6.98
CA LEU A 541 0.77 -41.97 6.23
C LEU A 541 1.64 -40.73 6.08
N GLU A 542 2.95 -40.90 6.24
CA GLU A 542 3.91 -39.78 6.23
C GLU A 542 4.95 -39.93 5.12
N PRO A 543 5.38 -38.84 4.49
CA PRO A 543 6.47 -38.84 3.50
C PRO A 543 7.74 -39.50 4.03
N GLY A 544 8.38 -40.33 3.19
CA GLY A 544 9.65 -40.97 3.54
C GLY A 544 9.52 -42.20 4.45
N LYS A 545 8.30 -42.57 4.82
CA LYS A 545 8.04 -43.77 5.65
C LYS A 545 7.64 -44.95 4.77
N GLY A 546 8.16 -46.13 5.10
CA GLY A 546 7.68 -47.39 4.57
C GLY A 546 6.68 -48.05 5.55
N TYR A 547 5.71 -48.76 5.01
CA TYR A 547 4.67 -49.43 5.80
C TYR A 547 4.52 -50.87 5.42
N GLN A 548 4.61 -51.77 6.39
CA GLN A 548 4.36 -53.18 6.18
C GLN A 548 2.87 -53.45 6.04
N ILE A 549 2.46 -54.13 5.00
CA ILE A 549 1.07 -54.47 4.72
C ILE A 549 0.89 -55.97 4.51
N LYS A 550 -0.28 -56.49 4.88
CA LYS A 550 -0.75 -57.82 4.51
C LYS A 550 -2.08 -57.70 3.79
N MET A 551 -2.12 -58.21 2.57
CA MET A 551 -3.30 -58.23 1.71
C MET A 551 -3.88 -59.63 1.60
N SER A 552 -5.23 -59.74 1.56
CA SER A 552 -5.94 -61.00 1.27
C SER A 552 -5.97 -61.32 -0.21
N THR A 553 -6.02 -60.30 -1.06
CA THR A 553 -5.94 -60.35 -2.54
C THR A 553 -4.99 -59.26 -3.03
N SER A 554 -4.55 -59.34 -4.30
CA SER A 554 -3.67 -58.31 -4.90
C SER A 554 -4.47 -57.14 -5.39
N HIS A 555 -3.97 -55.93 -5.16
CA HIS A 555 -4.52 -54.65 -5.61
C HIS A 555 -3.44 -53.73 -6.15
N THR A 556 -3.86 -52.63 -6.75
CA THR A 556 -2.99 -51.50 -7.14
C THR A 556 -3.43 -50.28 -6.37
N LEU A 557 -2.53 -49.66 -5.61
CA LEU A 557 -2.77 -48.39 -4.92
C LEU A 557 -2.33 -47.22 -5.81
N GLN A 558 -3.23 -46.34 -6.08
CA GLN A 558 -2.97 -45.06 -6.76
C GLN A 558 -3.19 -43.93 -5.77
N TYR A 559 -2.17 -43.15 -5.51
CA TYR A 559 -2.31 -41.97 -4.66
C TYR A 559 -2.94 -40.81 -5.45
N LEU A 560 -3.67 -39.95 -4.74
CA LEU A 560 -4.10 -38.65 -5.26
C LEU A 560 -2.89 -37.70 -5.44
N PRO A 561 -2.97 -36.75 -6.37
CA PRO A 561 -1.96 -35.69 -6.49
C PRO A 561 -1.70 -34.96 -5.18
N ASN A 562 -0.55 -34.32 -5.06
CA ASN A 562 -0.30 -33.41 -3.94
C ASN A 562 -1.28 -32.25 -3.98
N GLY A 563 -1.70 -31.76 -2.79
CA GLY A 563 -2.72 -30.71 -2.66
C GLY A 563 -4.16 -31.20 -2.71
N GLU A 564 -4.42 -32.47 -3.13
CA GLU A 564 -5.76 -33.06 -3.07
C GLU A 564 -5.96 -33.83 -1.74
N GLU A 565 -7.15 -33.70 -1.14
CA GLU A 565 -7.53 -34.39 0.09
C GLU A 565 -8.20 -35.74 -0.20
N TYR A 566 -7.93 -36.74 0.66
CA TYR A 566 -8.57 -38.05 0.66
C TYR A 566 -9.94 -38.03 1.35
#